data_2ee2c01b9e2bfe8e51d658804eab99a5
#
_entry.id   2ee2c01b9e2bfe8e51d658804eab99a5
#
_cell.length_a   1.000
_cell.length_b   1.000
_cell.length_c   1.000
_cell.angle_alpha   90.00
_cell.angle_beta   90.00
_cell.angle_gamma   90.00
#
_symmetry.space_group_name_H-M   'P 1'
#
loop_
_entity.id
_entity.type
_entity.pdbx_description
1 polymer ?
#
loop_
_entity_poly.entity_id
_entity_poly.type
_entity_poly.pdbx_seq_one_letter_code
_entity_poly.pdbx_strand_id
1 'polypeptide(L)'
;MSHAKQLHHRRYLNDYLEIINREGLPGNVKTDLCLTVQETVITTVQHVIEAALEEELHAYLGLDRYAHLPWGRPPESTRSGSYQRALLTQYGAIADLHVPKLRRGNGALPWQSITRYERCWGPLLDHQVMSYCLGHSLRDLQETMALTLGEVLSLAACNRLVSRVAEHLEGFKTQALESPPPILLVDGMWVKIAYPTGECYLDAQGRRRAVKRKQKRVVLSALGVWPDGHWEIVHWKVAEGERADTWKAFFGELYRKGVTEATTALVVSDGANGLESALDHHLYGVAHQRCIFHKIKQLADHLVFGALKVEPNGDAEQATRKAKRQRKKAVLVEASWIYDGASETHMRERAEVFRQAWADREPDAVANFLVDFDKTLAYLSIAFPEPFRELIRTTNLLERFHKEMRRKQRDIGMFQSEQGCETLWYLLSRRETAKQRAMLQSRL
;
A
#
# COMPACT_ATOMS: atom_id res chain seq x y z
N MET A 1 22.63 10.79 -13.49
CA MET A 1 23.80 10.62 -12.57
C MET A 1 25.05 11.01 -13.33
N SER A 2 26.11 11.50 -12.64
CA SER A 2 27.40 11.68 -13.32
C SER A 2 28.02 10.32 -13.64
N HIS A 3 28.76 10.23 -14.71
CA HIS A 3 29.48 9.03 -15.15
C HIS A 3 30.32 8.39 -14.01
N ALA A 4 30.90 9.23 -13.16
CA ALA A 4 31.66 8.79 -11.99
C ALA A 4 30.82 8.02 -10.94
N LYS A 5 29.55 8.40 -10.72
CA LYS A 5 28.64 7.68 -9.80
C LYS A 5 28.20 6.34 -10.37
N GLN A 6 28.03 6.23 -11.69
CA GLN A 6 27.73 4.96 -12.35
C GLN A 6 28.90 3.98 -12.24
N LEU A 7 30.13 4.47 -12.46
CA LEU A 7 31.35 3.67 -12.31
C LEU A 7 31.54 3.17 -10.88
N HIS A 8 31.29 4.03 -9.88
CA HIS A 8 31.39 3.65 -8.46
C HIS A 8 30.37 2.56 -8.09
N HIS A 9 29.13 2.66 -8.57
CA HIS A 9 28.09 1.69 -8.28
C HIS A 9 28.37 0.33 -8.93
N ARG A 10 28.83 0.31 -10.20
CA ARG A 10 29.28 -0.92 -10.89
C ARG A 10 30.44 -1.59 -10.16
N ARG A 11 31.40 -0.81 -9.66
CA ARG A 11 32.55 -1.34 -8.91
C ARG A 11 32.10 -2.00 -7.61
N TYR A 12 31.26 -1.36 -6.86
CA TYR A 12 30.66 -1.93 -5.64
C TYR A 12 29.94 -3.27 -5.92
N LEU A 13 29.14 -3.35 -6.98
CA LEU A 13 28.41 -4.57 -7.33
C LEU A 13 29.36 -5.71 -7.74
N ASN A 14 30.41 -5.40 -8.49
CA ASN A 14 31.42 -6.38 -8.85
C ASN A 14 32.15 -6.90 -7.60
N ASP A 15 32.55 -6.01 -6.71
CA ASP A 15 33.20 -6.37 -5.44
C ASP A 15 32.29 -7.26 -4.59
N TYR A 16 30.99 -6.93 -4.50
CA TYR A 16 30.00 -7.74 -3.79
C TYR A 16 29.83 -9.15 -4.39
N LEU A 17 29.72 -9.25 -5.71
CA LEU A 17 29.63 -10.53 -6.41
C LEU A 17 30.90 -11.36 -6.24
N GLU A 18 32.07 -10.71 -6.24
CA GLU A 18 33.35 -11.37 -6.00
C GLU A 18 33.44 -11.96 -4.58
N ILE A 19 32.96 -11.23 -3.56
CA ILE A 19 32.87 -11.70 -2.18
C ILE A 19 31.97 -12.93 -2.08
N ILE A 20 30.75 -12.86 -2.66
CA ILE A 20 29.81 -14.00 -2.67
C ILE A 20 30.41 -15.23 -3.34
N ASN A 21 31.08 -15.03 -4.47
CA ASN A 21 31.72 -16.11 -5.19
C ASN A 21 32.86 -16.77 -4.39
N ARG A 22 33.65 -15.98 -3.63
CA ARG A 22 34.71 -16.51 -2.75
C ARG A 22 34.16 -17.29 -1.57
N GLU A 23 33.00 -16.91 -1.05
CA GLU A 23 32.36 -17.60 0.07
C GLU A 23 31.65 -18.90 -0.34
N GLY A 24 31.62 -19.22 -1.65
CA GLY A 24 31.01 -20.44 -2.16
C GLY A 24 29.51 -20.52 -2.03
N LEU A 25 28.83 -19.36 -1.90
CA LEU A 25 27.38 -19.32 -1.89
C LEU A 25 26.81 -19.81 -3.24
N PRO A 26 25.65 -20.52 -3.23
CA PRO A 26 25.07 -21.06 -4.45
C PRO A 26 24.66 -19.92 -5.40
N GLY A 27 25.44 -19.68 -6.41
CA GLY A 27 25.27 -18.60 -7.38
C GLY A 27 26.38 -18.61 -8.44
N ASN A 28 27.37 -19.47 -8.31
CA ASN A 28 28.43 -19.68 -9.27
C ASN A 28 27.91 -20.43 -10.50
N VAL A 29 26.89 -19.91 -11.13
CA VAL A 29 26.47 -20.34 -12.46
C VAL A 29 27.46 -19.74 -13.43
N LYS A 30 27.96 -20.56 -14.33
CA LYS A 30 28.86 -20.25 -15.43
C LYS A 30 28.55 -18.86 -16.01
N THR A 31 29.28 -17.85 -15.57
CA THR A 31 29.01 -16.42 -15.85
C THR A 31 28.89 -16.17 -17.35
N ASP A 32 29.73 -16.82 -18.15
CA ASP A 32 29.74 -16.68 -19.60
C ASP A 32 28.46 -17.22 -20.25
N LEU A 33 27.95 -18.36 -19.76
CA LEU A 33 26.67 -18.91 -20.27
C LEU A 33 25.49 -17.97 -19.95
N CYS A 34 25.45 -17.41 -18.75
CA CYS A 34 24.41 -16.47 -18.36
C CYS A 34 24.47 -15.21 -19.23
N LEU A 35 25.64 -14.65 -19.49
CA LEU A 35 25.80 -13.48 -20.34
C LEU A 35 25.33 -13.78 -21.77
N THR A 36 25.76 -14.91 -22.34
CA THR A 36 25.34 -15.33 -23.69
C THR A 36 23.83 -15.53 -23.79
N VAL A 37 23.19 -16.14 -22.77
CA VAL A 37 21.75 -16.32 -22.72
C VAL A 37 21.05 -14.96 -22.62
N GLN A 38 21.55 -14.06 -21.78
CA GLN A 38 20.98 -12.73 -21.62
C GLN A 38 21.06 -11.91 -22.91
N GLU A 39 22.19 -11.90 -23.58
CA GLU A 39 22.37 -11.24 -24.89
C GLU A 39 21.44 -11.82 -25.95
N THR A 40 21.30 -13.13 -26.02
CA THR A 40 20.38 -13.81 -26.95
C THR A 40 18.93 -13.40 -26.67
N VAL A 41 18.51 -13.37 -25.41
CA VAL A 41 17.16 -12.94 -25.01
C VAL A 41 16.93 -11.49 -25.40
N ILE A 42 17.87 -10.57 -25.10
CA ILE A 42 17.75 -9.14 -25.45
C ILE A 42 17.61 -8.97 -26.95
N THR A 43 18.45 -9.63 -27.76
CA THR A 43 18.41 -9.58 -29.22
C THR A 43 17.08 -10.11 -29.76
N THR A 44 16.58 -11.21 -29.19
CA THR A 44 15.29 -11.78 -29.58
C THR A 44 14.14 -10.81 -29.25
N VAL A 45 14.13 -10.22 -28.07
CA VAL A 45 13.12 -9.22 -27.66
C VAL A 45 13.18 -7.99 -28.57
N GLN A 46 14.37 -7.51 -28.91
CA GLN A 46 14.56 -6.41 -29.86
C GLN A 46 13.89 -6.74 -31.21
N HIS A 47 14.18 -7.89 -31.78
CA HIS A 47 13.62 -8.32 -33.08
C HIS A 47 12.08 -8.43 -33.02
N VAL A 48 11.52 -8.95 -31.93
CA VAL A 48 10.06 -9.05 -31.76
C VAL A 48 9.42 -7.67 -31.70
N ILE A 49 10.02 -6.73 -30.95
CA ILE A 49 9.50 -5.36 -30.88
C ILE A 49 9.63 -4.64 -32.24
N GLU A 50 10.74 -4.78 -32.92
CA GLU A 50 10.94 -4.19 -34.27
C GLU A 50 9.97 -4.77 -35.29
N ALA A 51 9.69 -6.08 -35.23
CA ALA A 51 8.69 -6.72 -36.08
C ALA A 51 7.29 -6.19 -35.81
N ALA A 52 6.89 -6.06 -34.55
CA ALA A 52 5.60 -5.48 -34.16
C ALA A 52 5.45 -4.03 -34.66
N LEU A 53 6.51 -3.22 -34.56
CA LEU A 53 6.50 -1.83 -35.08
C LEU A 53 6.38 -1.78 -36.61
N GLU A 54 7.00 -2.73 -37.32
CA GLU A 54 6.85 -2.84 -38.78
C GLU A 54 5.42 -3.29 -39.16
N GLU A 55 4.80 -4.19 -38.39
CA GLU A 55 3.39 -4.58 -38.59
C GLU A 55 2.43 -3.43 -38.33
N GLU A 56 2.63 -2.66 -37.26
CA GLU A 56 1.83 -1.44 -37.00
C GLU A 56 1.98 -0.43 -38.13
N LEU A 57 3.20 -0.23 -38.63
CA LEU A 57 3.43 0.67 -39.78
C LEU A 57 2.77 0.14 -41.03
N HIS A 58 2.82 -1.16 -41.31
CA HIS A 58 2.15 -1.79 -42.44
C HIS A 58 0.63 -1.62 -42.35
N ALA A 59 0.04 -1.89 -41.17
CA ALA A 59 -1.39 -1.68 -40.95
C ALA A 59 -1.82 -0.21 -41.17
N TYR A 60 -0.98 0.74 -40.73
CA TYR A 60 -1.26 2.16 -40.91
C TYR A 60 -1.18 2.62 -42.37
N LEU A 61 -0.19 2.16 -43.13
CA LEU A 61 0.03 2.56 -44.52
C LEU A 61 -0.83 1.77 -45.48
N GLY A 62 -1.31 0.58 -45.14
CA GLY A 62 -2.00 -0.34 -46.01
C GLY A 62 -1.12 -0.85 -47.19
N LEU A 63 0.20 -0.80 -47.03
CA LEU A 63 1.17 -1.09 -48.10
C LEU A 63 2.34 -1.91 -47.54
N ASP A 64 2.69 -2.96 -48.28
CA ASP A 64 3.90 -3.74 -47.99
C ASP A 64 5.19 -2.95 -48.22
N ARG A 65 6.27 -3.45 -47.61
CA ARG A 65 7.61 -2.91 -47.82
C ARG A 65 7.99 -3.09 -49.31
N TYR A 66 8.34 -1.97 -49.97
CA TYR A 66 8.62 -1.89 -51.43
C TYR A 66 7.38 -1.97 -52.37
N ALA A 67 6.16 -2.03 -51.87
CA ALA A 67 4.97 -1.95 -52.74
C ALA A 67 4.83 -0.56 -53.33
N HIS A 68 4.49 -0.53 -54.63
CA HIS A 68 4.17 0.73 -55.35
C HIS A 68 2.68 1.02 -55.21
N LEU A 69 2.36 2.30 -54.98
CA LEU A 69 0.97 2.78 -54.99
C LEU A 69 0.37 2.63 -56.36
N PRO A 70 -0.93 2.29 -56.45
CA PRO A 70 -1.68 2.37 -57.71
C PRO A 70 -1.63 3.80 -58.28
N TRP A 71 -1.50 3.87 -59.58
CA TRP A 71 -1.41 5.16 -60.31
C TRP A 71 -2.59 6.07 -59.91
N GLY A 72 -2.31 7.32 -59.52
CA GLY A 72 -3.33 8.37 -59.29
C GLY A 72 -3.70 8.64 -57.81
N ARG A 73 -3.18 7.90 -56.82
CA ARG A 73 -3.35 8.25 -55.38
C ARG A 73 -2.02 8.69 -54.78
N PRO A 74 -1.80 9.97 -54.46
CA PRO A 74 -0.65 10.37 -53.66
C PRO A 74 -0.82 9.82 -52.26
N PRO A 75 0.23 9.16 -51.68
CA PRO A 75 0.15 8.67 -50.34
C PRO A 75 0.08 9.82 -49.34
N GLU A 76 -0.82 9.75 -48.37
CA GLU A 76 -0.86 10.70 -47.26
C GLU A 76 0.46 10.68 -46.48
N SER A 77 1.14 9.52 -46.48
CA SER A 77 2.44 9.33 -45.85
C SER A 77 3.23 8.21 -46.52
N THR A 78 4.55 8.23 -46.41
CA THR A 78 5.45 7.18 -46.93
C THR A 78 6.49 6.81 -45.88
N ARG A 79 7.05 5.61 -46.00
CA ARG A 79 8.18 5.18 -45.15
C ARG A 79 9.38 6.11 -45.36
N SER A 80 10.08 6.47 -44.27
CA SER A 80 11.25 7.36 -44.29
C SER A 80 12.45 6.77 -43.51
N GLY A 81 12.66 5.45 -43.62
CA GLY A 81 13.70 4.77 -42.87
C GLY A 81 13.30 4.58 -41.38
N SER A 82 14.28 4.49 -40.54
CA SER A 82 14.14 4.33 -39.09
C SER A 82 15.03 5.30 -38.31
N TYR A 83 14.81 5.39 -37.00
CA TYR A 83 15.73 6.02 -36.06
C TYR A 83 16.03 5.05 -34.94
N GLN A 84 17.22 5.16 -34.36
CA GLN A 84 17.62 4.36 -33.22
C GLN A 84 17.26 5.06 -31.91
N ARG A 85 16.85 4.27 -30.92
CA ARG A 85 16.63 4.72 -29.54
C ARG A 85 16.95 3.62 -28.55
N ALA A 86 17.37 3.99 -27.35
CA ALA A 86 17.50 3.05 -26.25
C ALA A 86 16.13 2.76 -25.62
N LEU A 87 15.91 1.48 -25.26
CA LEU A 87 14.74 1.01 -24.55
C LEU A 87 15.17 0.05 -23.45
N LEU A 88 14.78 0.32 -22.21
CA LEU A 88 15.03 -0.58 -21.09
C LEU A 88 13.85 -1.56 -20.94
N THR A 89 14.12 -2.85 -21.00
CA THR A 89 13.13 -3.91 -20.83
C THR A 89 13.40 -4.70 -19.55
N GLN A 90 12.45 -5.53 -19.14
CA GLN A 90 12.66 -6.46 -18.02
C GLN A 90 13.77 -7.50 -18.25
N TYR A 91 14.22 -7.66 -19.48
CA TYR A 91 15.27 -8.61 -19.87
C TYR A 91 16.66 -7.96 -20.01
N GLY A 92 16.70 -6.63 -20.06
CA GLY A 92 17.91 -5.84 -20.22
C GLY A 92 17.70 -4.58 -21.07
N ALA A 93 18.79 -3.85 -21.31
CA ALA A 93 18.77 -2.65 -22.13
C ALA A 93 18.99 -2.99 -23.61
N ILE A 94 18.08 -2.56 -24.46
CA ILE A 94 18.24 -2.51 -25.90
C ILE A 94 18.83 -1.13 -26.23
N ALA A 95 20.04 -1.05 -26.72
CA ALA A 95 20.74 0.21 -26.95
C ALA A 95 20.27 0.92 -28.22
N ASP A 96 19.95 0.16 -29.25
CA ASP A 96 19.75 0.61 -30.61
C ASP A 96 18.49 0.03 -31.29
N LEU A 97 17.37 0.10 -30.57
CA LEU A 97 16.06 -0.27 -31.10
C LEU A 97 15.71 0.60 -32.33
N HIS A 98 15.42 -0.02 -33.48
CA HIS A 98 15.07 0.64 -34.72
C HIS A 98 13.56 0.93 -34.78
N VAL A 99 13.20 2.20 -34.69
CA VAL A 99 11.81 2.64 -34.78
C VAL A 99 11.54 3.25 -36.15
N PRO A 100 10.60 2.73 -36.94
CA PRO A 100 10.31 3.24 -38.28
C PRO A 100 9.82 4.69 -38.28
N LYS A 101 10.06 5.43 -39.37
CA LYS A 101 9.66 6.82 -39.55
C LYS A 101 8.72 7.00 -40.77
N LEU A 102 7.88 8.01 -40.69
CA LEU A 102 7.06 8.50 -41.79
C LEU A 102 7.66 9.78 -42.39
N ARG A 103 7.54 9.96 -43.71
CA ARG A 103 8.09 11.11 -44.42
C ARG A 103 7.11 12.32 -44.46
N ARG A 104 5.81 12.11 -44.41
CA ARG A 104 4.77 13.16 -44.47
C ARG A 104 3.74 12.92 -43.35
N GLY A 105 3.06 14.00 -42.90
CA GLY A 105 2.18 13.98 -41.75
C GLY A 105 2.85 14.60 -40.53
N ASN A 106 2.13 14.81 -39.43
CA ASN A 106 2.68 15.36 -38.16
C ASN A 106 3.70 14.45 -37.45
N GLY A 107 4.36 13.59 -38.20
CA GLY A 107 5.60 12.89 -37.86
C GLY A 107 5.51 11.81 -36.77
N ALA A 108 4.37 11.58 -36.17
CA ALA A 108 4.25 10.60 -35.10
C ALA A 108 3.09 9.64 -35.37
N LEU A 109 3.41 8.41 -35.76
CA LEU A 109 2.46 7.31 -35.58
C LEU A 109 2.19 7.20 -34.08
N PRO A 110 0.93 7.11 -33.67
CA PRO A 110 0.61 6.68 -32.31
C PRO A 110 0.87 5.17 -32.21
N TRP A 111 2.14 4.81 -31.98
CA TRP A 111 2.53 3.43 -31.77
C TRP A 111 1.73 2.82 -30.60
N GLN A 112 1.15 1.64 -30.79
CA GLN A 112 0.48 0.89 -29.72
C GLN A 112 1.49 0.11 -28.89
N SER A 113 2.53 -0.44 -29.52
CA SER A 113 3.57 -1.23 -28.86
C SER A 113 4.54 -0.40 -28.03
N ILE A 114 4.79 0.88 -28.42
CA ILE A 114 5.74 1.77 -27.72
C ILE A 114 5.25 3.20 -27.77
N THR A 115 5.17 3.87 -26.61
CA THR A 115 4.82 5.29 -26.60
C THR A 115 6.02 6.19 -26.95
N ARG A 116 5.72 7.37 -27.49
CA ARG A 116 6.75 8.38 -27.77
C ARG A 116 7.47 8.75 -26.48
N TYR A 117 8.80 8.76 -26.49
CA TYR A 117 9.69 9.03 -25.34
C TYR A 117 9.67 7.96 -24.22
N GLU A 118 9.01 6.83 -24.41
CA GLU A 118 9.09 5.71 -23.49
C GLU A 118 10.53 5.17 -23.44
N ARG A 119 11.15 5.19 -22.27
CA ARG A 119 12.50 4.63 -22.06
C ARG A 119 12.48 3.31 -21.30
N CYS A 120 11.35 2.98 -20.68
CA CYS A 120 11.14 1.73 -19.96
C CYS A 120 9.88 1.09 -20.50
N TRP A 121 9.97 -0.16 -20.95
CA TRP A 121 8.83 -0.90 -21.45
C TRP A 121 7.87 -1.29 -20.34
N GLY A 122 6.53 -1.30 -20.61
CA GLY A 122 5.47 -1.45 -19.62
C GLY A 122 5.68 -2.57 -18.59
N PRO A 123 6.00 -3.83 -18.97
CA PRO A 123 6.24 -4.91 -17.99
C PRO A 123 7.34 -4.63 -16.97
N LEU A 124 8.37 -3.87 -17.33
CA LEU A 124 9.41 -3.45 -16.38
C LEU A 124 8.86 -2.46 -15.34
N LEU A 125 7.97 -1.57 -15.76
CA LEU A 125 7.31 -0.63 -14.85
C LEU A 125 6.48 -1.37 -13.81
N ASP A 126 5.67 -2.34 -14.23
CA ASP A 126 4.84 -3.16 -13.35
C ASP A 126 5.68 -3.94 -12.35
N HIS A 127 6.79 -4.55 -12.81
CA HIS A 127 7.73 -5.26 -11.95
C HIS A 127 8.34 -4.33 -10.88
N GLN A 128 8.69 -3.10 -11.24
CA GLN A 128 9.28 -2.14 -10.31
C GLN A 128 8.26 -1.61 -9.30
N VAL A 129 7.06 -1.27 -9.75
CA VAL A 129 5.96 -0.87 -8.87
C VAL A 129 5.66 -1.99 -7.88
N MET A 130 5.60 -3.24 -8.35
CA MET A 130 5.39 -4.40 -7.48
C MET A 130 6.54 -4.58 -6.48
N SER A 131 7.79 -4.48 -6.90
CA SER A 131 8.96 -4.57 -6.02
C SER A 131 8.96 -3.47 -4.97
N TYR A 132 8.58 -2.23 -5.33
CA TYR A 132 8.39 -1.15 -4.39
C TYR A 132 7.29 -1.47 -3.36
N CYS A 133 6.16 -2.03 -3.79
CA CYS A 133 5.09 -2.49 -2.90
C CYS A 133 5.52 -3.65 -1.98
N LEU A 134 6.44 -4.50 -2.45
CA LEU A 134 6.94 -5.64 -1.67
C LEU A 134 7.92 -5.25 -0.55
N GLY A 135 8.46 -4.05 -0.56
CA GLY A 135 9.31 -3.55 0.52
C GLY A 135 10.60 -2.87 0.07
N HIS A 136 10.93 -2.91 -1.21
CA HIS A 136 12.14 -2.26 -1.72
C HIS A 136 12.03 -0.74 -1.63
N SER A 137 13.09 -0.08 -1.15
CA SER A 137 13.22 1.37 -1.27
C SER A 137 13.52 1.75 -2.72
N LEU A 138 13.44 3.03 -3.08
CA LEU A 138 13.88 3.49 -4.41
C LEU A 138 15.38 3.23 -4.66
N ARG A 139 16.19 3.11 -3.59
CA ARG A 139 17.61 2.77 -3.70
C ARG A 139 17.79 1.27 -3.98
N ASP A 140 17.04 0.42 -3.29
CA ASP A 140 17.06 -1.01 -3.51
C ASP A 140 16.59 -1.35 -4.92
N LEU A 141 15.55 -0.64 -5.44
CA LEU A 141 15.15 -0.76 -6.84
C LEU A 141 16.28 -0.38 -7.80
N GLN A 142 16.98 0.71 -7.53
CA GLN A 142 18.12 1.13 -8.35
C GLN A 142 19.22 0.06 -8.36
N GLU A 143 19.54 -0.50 -7.19
CA GLU A 143 20.55 -1.53 -7.01
C GLU A 143 20.12 -2.84 -7.70
N THR A 144 18.91 -3.30 -7.48
CA THR A 144 18.35 -4.49 -8.10
C THR A 144 18.36 -4.39 -9.63
N MET A 145 17.99 -3.22 -10.18
CA MET A 145 18.03 -3.01 -11.63
C MET A 145 19.44 -3.01 -12.18
N ALA A 146 20.40 -2.43 -11.47
CA ALA A 146 21.80 -2.47 -11.87
C ALA A 146 22.32 -3.92 -11.92
N LEU A 147 21.94 -4.75 -10.93
CA LEU A 147 22.32 -6.16 -10.87
C LEU A 147 21.65 -7.00 -11.98
N THR A 148 20.37 -6.80 -12.21
CA THR A 148 19.58 -7.68 -13.09
C THR A 148 19.63 -7.25 -14.57
N LEU A 149 19.71 -5.95 -14.84
CA LEU A 149 19.61 -5.40 -16.19
C LEU A 149 20.91 -4.77 -16.69
N GLY A 150 21.98 -4.73 -15.86
CA GLY A 150 23.22 -4.08 -16.19
C GLY A 150 23.16 -2.55 -16.32
N GLU A 151 21.98 -1.94 -16.07
CA GLU A 151 21.74 -0.53 -16.22
C GLU A 151 21.44 0.14 -14.88
N VAL A 152 22.01 1.34 -14.66
CA VAL A 152 21.81 2.12 -13.44
C VAL A 152 20.88 3.28 -13.70
N LEU A 153 19.62 3.15 -13.32
CA LEU A 153 18.69 4.28 -13.31
C LEU A 153 19.02 5.25 -12.16
N SER A 154 18.79 6.54 -12.41
CA SER A 154 18.88 7.51 -11.31
C SER A 154 17.71 7.33 -10.33
N LEU A 155 17.90 7.67 -9.05
CA LEU A 155 16.80 7.68 -8.07
C LEU A 155 15.61 8.52 -8.54
N ALA A 156 15.90 9.64 -9.25
CA ALA A 156 14.85 10.47 -9.85
C ALA A 156 14.08 9.73 -10.96
N ALA A 157 14.72 8.87 -11.73
CA ALA A 157 14.06 8.04 -12.73
C ALA A 157 13.19 6.96 -12.06
N CYS A 158 13.71 6.24 -11.06
CA CYS A 158 12.94 5.29 -10.27
C CYS A 158 11.72 5.95 -9.61
N ASN A 159 11.90 7.15 -9.03
CA ASN A 159 10.80 7.90 -8.44
C ASN A 159 9.74 8.28 -9.49
N ARG A 160 10.14 8.72 -10.69
CA ARG A 160 9.17 9.03 -11.76
C ARG A 160 8.37 7.82 -12.21
N LEU A 161 8.99 6.63 -12.26
CA LEU A 161 8.28 5.39 -12.60
C LEU A 161 7.17 5.09 -11.57
N VAL A 162 7.49 5.19 -10.28
CA VAL A 162 6.50 5.00 -9.20
C VAL A 162 5.45 6.12 -9.21
N SER A 163 5.84 7.37 -9.49
CA SER A 163 4.93 8.53 -9.49
C SER A 163 3.92 8.53 -10.64
N ARG A 164 4.15 7.80 -11.74
CA ARG A 164 3.15 7.65 -12.83
C ARG A 164 1.83 7.06 -12.32
N VAL A 165 1.89 6.26 -11.26
CA VAL A 165 0.70 5.72 -10.62
C VAL A 165 -0.12 6.80 -9.90
N ALA A 166 0.50 7.93 -9.53
CA ALA A 166 -0.19 9.03 -8.85
C ALA A 166 -1.28 9.70 -9.74
N GLU A 167 -1.20 9.56 -11.06
CA GLU A 167 -2.25 10.04 -11.97
C GLU A 167 -3.59 9.33 -11.72
N HIS A 168 -3.56 8.05 -11.32
CA HIS A 168 -4.76 7.27 -10.98
C HIS A 168 -5.25 7.54 -9.55
N LEU A 169 -4.42 8.12 -8.70
CA LEU A 169 -4.73 8.37 -7.30
C LEU A 169 -5.87 9.39 -7.14
N GLU A 170 -5.81 10.49 -7.87
CA GLU A 170 -6.84 11.54 -7.80
C GLU A 170 -8.20 11.02 -8.27
N GLY A 171 -8.22 10.25 -9.36
CA GLY A 171 -9.43 9.56 -9.82
C GLY A 171 -10.00 8.65 -8.72
N PHE A 172 -9.17 7.82 -8.11
CA PHE A 172 -9.59 6.94 -7.02
C PHE A 172 -10.16 7.70 -5.81
N LYS A 173 -9.55 8.83 -5.42
CA LYS A 173 -9.99 9.62 -4.26
C LYS A 173 -11.32 10.33 -4.49
N THR A 174 -11.61 10.74 -5.71
CA THR A 174 -12.78 11.57 -6.06
C THR A 174 -13.94 10.79 -6.67
N GLN A 175 -13.66 9.67 -7.34
CA GLN A 175 -14.67 8.86 -8.00
C GLN A 175 -15.65 8.25 -7.01
N ALA A 176 -16.96 8.33 -7.31
CA ALA A 176 -17.99 7.62 -6.58
C ALA A 176 -17.77 6.10 -6.64
N LEU A 177 -18.13 5.42 -5.55
CA LEU A 177 -18.07 3.96 -5.49
C LEU A 177 -19.23 3.36 -6.28
N GLU A 178 -18.95 2.41 -7.16
CA GLU A 178 -20.00 1.69 -7.90
C GLU A 178 -20.94 0.93 -6.96
N SER A 179 -20.41 0.37 -5.88
CA SER A 179 -21.15 -0.29 -4.82
C SER A 179 -20.63 0.16 -3.47
N PRO A 180 -21.26 1.16 -2.82
CA PRO A 180 -20.88 1.58 -1.49
C PRO A 180 -20.97 0.44 -0.47
N PRO A 181 -20.04 0.33 0.48
CA PRO A 181 -20.02 -0.76 1.45
C PRO A 181 -21.12 -0.62 2.50
N PRO A 182 -21.86 -1.70 2.83
CA PRO A 182 -22.81 -1.69 3.94
C PRO A 182 -22.12 -1.63 5.30
N ILE A 183 -20.87 -2.05 5.40
CA ILE A 183 -20.06 -2.02 6.62
C ILE A 183 -18.78 -1.24 6.35
N LEU A 184 -18.45 -0.32 7.24
CA LEU A 184 -17.25 0.51 7.15
C LEU A 184 -16.37 0.34 8.39
N LEU A 185 -15.15 -0.09 8.23
CA LEU A 185 -14.15 -0.09 9.29
C LEU A 185 -13.28 1.16 9.15
N VAL A 186 -13.11 1.92 10.23
CA VAL A 186 -12.31 3.16 10.22
C VAL A 186 -11.28 3.15 11.35
N ASP A 187 -10.07 3.62 11.02
CA ASP A 187 -8.94 3.70 11.97
C ASP A 187 -7.89 4.69 11.45
N GLY A 188 -7.06 5.22 12.36
CA GLY A 188 -5.97 6.13 12.07
C GLY A 188 -4.59 5.47 12.22
N MET A 189 -3.67 5.76 11.31
CA MET A 189 -2.29 5.33 11.42
C MET A 189 -1.32 6.50 11.36
N TRP A 190 -0.45 6.64 12.36
CA TRP A 190 0.56 7.69 12.42
C TRP A 190 1.75 7.39 11.52
N VAL A 191 2.11 8.37 10.68
CA VAL A 191 3.23 8.34 9.75
C VAL A 191 4.16 9.53 9.96
N LYS A 192 5.36 9.47 9.38
CA LYS A 192 6.34 10.56 9.38
C LYS A 192 6.52 11.06 7.96
N ILE A 193 6.23 12.34 7.74
CA ILE A 193 6.33 13.00 6.43
C ILE A 193 7.24 14.22 6.54
N ALA A 194 8.05 14.45 5.52
CA ALA A 194 8.92 15.61 5.40
C ALA A 194 8.21 16.75 4.68
N TYR A 195 8.09 17.90 5.31
CA TYR A 195 7.52 19.12 4.74
C TYR A 195 8.59 20.18 4.57
N PRO A 196 8.57 20.97 3.46
CA PRO A 196 9.48 22.08 3.28
C PRO A 196 9.23 23.17 4.35
N THR A 197 10.31 23.76 4.88
CA THR A 197 10.23 24.83 5.88
C THR A 197 10.10 26.22 5.25
N GLY A 198 10.25 26.34 3.94
CA GLY A 198 10.42 27.61 3.22
C GLY A 198 11.89 28.03 3.07
N GLU A 199 12.78 27.51 3.88
CA GLU A 199 14.22 27.76 3.79
C GLU A 199 14.88 26.88 2.72
N CYS A 200 16.03 27.35 2.20
CA CYS A 200 16.82 26.61 1.23
C CYS A 200 18.30 26.64 1.61
N TYR A 201 19.01 25.57 1.22
CA TYR A 201 20.47 25.49 1.32
C TYR A 201 21.07 25.11 -0.03
N LEU A 202 22.37 25.34 -0.21
CA LEU A 202 23.12 24.86 -1.37
C LEU A 202 23.75 23.51 -1.04
N ASP A 203 23.51 22.50 -1.89
CA ASP A 203 24.19 21.22 -1.76
C ASP A 203 25.67 21.31 -2.20
N ALA A 204 26.45 20.25 -1.98
CA ALA A 204 27.87 20.20 -2.33
C ALA A 204 28.16 20.43 -3.84
N GLN A 205 27.14 20.41 -4.68
CA GLN A 205 27.22 20.73 -6.11
C GLN A 205 26.65 22.12 -6.45
N GLY A 206 26.43 22.99 -5.44
CA GLY A 206 25.89 24.33 -5.62
C GLY A 206 24.41 24.41 -6.01
N ARG A 207 23.65 23.31 -5.90
CA ARG A 207 22.22 23.29 -6.25
C ARG A 207 21.37 23.69 -5.06
N ARG A 208 20.41 24.58 -5.29
CA ARG A 208 19.46 25.01 -4.26
C ARG A 208 18.52 23.85 -3.86
N ARG A 209 18.49 23.52 -2.57
CA ARG A 209 17.68 22.48 -1.97
C ARG A 209 16.78 23.06 -0.89
N ALA A 210 15.52 22.65 -0.85
CA ALA A 210 14.62 23.04 0.23
C ALA A 210 15.01 22.31 1.53
N VAL A 211 15.07 23.06 2.62
CA VAL A 211 15.16 22.50 3.97
C VAL A 211 13.82 21.85 4.29
N LYS A 212 13.85 20.59 4.72
CA LYS A 212 12.63 19.85 5.08
C LYS A 212 12.64 19.48 6.55
N ARG A 213 11.50 19.67 7.21
CA ARG A 213 11.28 19.26 8.60
C ARG A 213 10.35 18.07 8.66
N LYS A 214 10.71 17.08 9.46
CA LYS A 214 9.90 15.91 9.75
C LYS A 214 8.70 16.30 10.62
N GLN A 215 7.50 15.92 10.19
CA GLN A 215 6.27 16.09 10.95
C GLN A 215 5.56 14.75 11.10
N LYS A 216 4.90 14.53 12.23
CA LYS A 216 3.96 13.44 12.40
C LYS A 216 2.64 13.82 11.74
N ARG A 217 2.06 12.91 10.99
CA ARG A 217 0.73 13.00 10.38
C ARG A 217 -0.04 11.72 10.67
N VAL A 218 -1.34 11.79 10.74
CA VAL A 218 -2.20 10.60 10.76
C VAL A 218 -2.76 10.37 9.37
N VAL A 219 -2.83 9.11 8.96
CA VAL A 219 -3.61 8.71 7.78
C VAL A 219 -4.86 8.03 8.28
N LEU A 220 -5.98 8.74 8.18
CA LEU A 220 -7.30 8.19 8.43
C LEU A 220 -7.64 7.26 7.27
N SER A 221 -8.16 6.09 7.55
CA SER A 221 -8.43 5.06 6.54
C SER A 221 -9.82 4.47 6.73
N ALA A 222 -10.49 4.19 5.63
CA ALA A 222 -11.76 3.48 5.57
C ALA A 222 -11.64 2.22 4.74
N LEU A 223 -12.05 1.09 5.32
CA LEU A 223 -12.13 -0.20 4.67
C LEU A 223 -13.61 -0.61 4.62
N GLY A 224 -14.12 -0.85 3.41
CA GLY A 224 -15.45 -1.40 3.19
C GLY A 224 -15.46 -2.91 3.30
N VAL A 225 -16.54 -3.49 3.86
CA VAL A 225 -16.80 -4.93 3.90
C VAL A 225 -18.18 -5.21 3.34
N TRP A 226 -18.29 -6.19 2.40
CA TRP A 226 -19.51 -6.59 1.73
C TRP A 226 -20.01 -7.96 2.20
N PRO A 227 -21.29 -8.30 1.96
CA PRO A 227 -21.89 -9.55 2.43
C PRO A 227 -21.28 -10.82 1.88
N ASP A 228 -20.58 -10.77 0.76
CA ASP A 228 -19.84 -11.89 0.16
C ASP A 228 -18.47 -12.14 0.80
N GLY A 229 -18.13 -11.36 1.85
CA GLY A 229 -16.83 -11.39 2.51
C GLY A 229 -15.73 -10.61 1.77
N HIS A 230 -16.06 -9.97 0.64
CA HIS A 230 -15.17 -9.04 -0.02
C HIS A 230 -14.89 -7.83 0.88
N TRP A 231 -13.68 -7.35 0.84
CA TRP A 231 -13.29 -6.10 1.51
C TRP A 231 -12.23 -5.36 0.71
N GLU A 232 -12.25 -4.03 0.77
CA GLU A 232 -11.21 -3.19 0.19
C GLU A 232 -11.08 -1.84 0.89
N ILE A 233 -9.92 -1.20 0.75
CA ILE A 233 -9.75 0.20 1.18
C ILE A 233 -10.52 1.09 0.21
N VAL A 234 -11.52 1.79 0.71
CA VAL A 234 -12.39 2.66 -0.10
C VAL A 234 -11.98 4.12 -0.07
N HIS A 235 -11.29 4.54 1.00
CA HIS A 235 -10.79 5.91 1.12
C HIS A 235 -9.68 6.04 2.17
N TRP A 236 -8.85 7.07 2.05
CA TRP A 236 -7.92 7.54 3.08
C TRP A 236 -7.65 9.04 2.94
N LYS A 237 -7.19 9.65 4.03
CA LYS A 237 -6.84 11.07 4.10
C LYS A 237 -5.65 11.28 5.03
N VAL A 238 -4.64 12.01 4.56
CA VAL A 238 -3.55 12.49 5.42
C VAL A 238 -4.01 13.72 6.19
N ALA A 239 -3.80 13.74 7.49
CA ALA A 239 -4.27 14.80 8.38
C ALA A 239 -3.26 15.10 9.51
N GLU A 240 -3.45 16.22 10.20
CA GLU A 240 -2.59 16.64 11.32
C GLU A 240 -2.85 15.85 12.61
N GLY A 241 -4.06 15.35 12.78
CA GLY A 241 -4.47 14.59 13.96
C GLY A 241 -5.90 14.06 13.84
N GLU A 242 -6.33 13.31 14.85
CA GLU A 242 -7.63 12.64 14.92
C GLU A 242 -8.66 13.52 15.65
N ARG A 243 -8.80 14.78 15.22
CA ARG A 243 -9.77 15.71 15.80
C ARG A 243 -11.14 15.57 15.11
N ALA A 244 -12.17 16.07 15.76
CA ALA A 244 -13.55 16.02 15.25
C ALA A 244 -13.69 16.69 13.86
N ASP A 245 -13.04 17.83 13.65
CA ASP A 245 -13.00 18.53 12.36
C ASP A 245 -12.38 17.70 11.25
N THR A 246 -11.30 16.98 11.59
CA THR A 246 -10.60 16.08 10.66
C THR A 246 -11.47 14.90 10.27
N TRP A 247 -12.13 14.25 11.25
CA TRP A 247 -13.06 13.16 11.00
C TRP A 247 -14.28 13.63 10.20
N LYS A 248 -14.82 14.82 10.49
CA LYS A 248 -15.91 15.41 9.69
C LYS A 248 -15.51 15.59 8.24
N ALA A 249 -14.33 16.16 7.98
CA ALA A 249 -13.84 16.31 6.62
C ALA A 249 -13.65 14.95 5.91
N PHE A 250 -13.13 13.93 6.62
CA PHE A 250 -12.96 12.58 6.12
C PHE A 250 -14.29 11.92 5.74
N PHE A 251 -15.28 11.95 6.63
CA PHE A 251 -16.62 11.41 6.32
C PHE A 251 -17.34 12.22 5.24
N GLY A 252 -17.12 13.53 5.15
CA GLY A 252 -17.63 14.34 4.04
C GLY A 252 -17.07 13.93 2.67
N GLU A 253 -15.82 13.46 2.61
CA GLU A 253 -15.24 12.88 1.39
C GLU A 253 -15.85 11.52 1.07
N LEU A 254 -16.05 10.66 2.08
CA LEU A 254 -16.73 9.37 1.93
C LEU A 254 -18.19 9.53 1.48
N TYR A 255 -18.89 10.53 2.02
CA TYR A 255 -20.27 10.84 1.64
C TYR A 255 -20.39 11.18 0.14
N ARG A 256 -19.47 11.99 -0.37
CA ARG A 256 -19.39 12.30 -1.81
C ARG A 256 -19.09 11.08 -2.68
N LYS A 257 -18.47 10.04 -2.11
CA LYS A 257 -18.23 8.76 -2.78
C LYS A 257 -19.42 7.80 -2.70
N GLY A 258 -20.52 8.18 -2.07
CA GLY A 258 -21.74 7.40 -1.95
C GLY A 258 -21.88 6.59 -0.64
N VAL A 259 -20.97 6.77 0.32
CA VAL A 259 -21.06 6.17 1.67
C VAL A 259 -21.98 7.07 2.50
N THR A 260 -23.25 6.72 2.56
CA THR A 260 -24.34 7.49 3.19
C THR A 260 -25.10 6.64 4.22
N GLU A 261 -25.98 7.25 4.99
CA GLU A 261 -26.89 6.56 5.90
C GLU A 261 -27.83 5.57 5.20
N ALA A 262 -28.07 5.74 3.90
CA ALA A 262 -28.90 4.83 3.11
C ALA A 262 -28.10 3.61 2.61
N THR A 263 -26.79 3.71 2.49
CA THR A 263 -25.93 2.66 1.91
C THR A 263 -25.10 1.92 2.95
N THR A 264 -24.89 2.53 4.14
CA THR A 264 -24.03 2.00 5.19
C THR A 264 -24.87 1.69 6.43
N ALA A 265 -24.82 0.45 6.90
CA ALA A 265 -25.57 -0.01 8.08
C ALA A 265 -24.74 0.04 9.37
N LEU A 266 -23.41 -0.08 9.28
CA LEU A 266 -22.52 -0.15 10.44
C LEU A 266 -21.19 0.54 10.17
N VAL A 267 -20.73 1.32 11.16
CA VAL A 267 -19.33 1.80 11.21
C VAL A 267 -18.64 1.17 12.42
N VAL A 268 -17.47 0.58 12.20
CA VAL A 268 -16.64 -0.05 13.24
C VAL A 268 -15.39 0.80 13.46
N SER A 269 -15.12 1.20 14.71
CA SER A 269 -13.93 2.00 15.05
C SER A 269 -13.36 1.65 16.43
N ASP A 270 -12.21 2.21 16.75
CA ASP A 270 -11.61 2.15 18.10
C ASP A 270 -12.31 3.08 19.11
N GLY A 271 -13.16 3.99 18.62
CA GLY A 271 -13.93 4.96 19.41
C GLY A 271 -13.12 6.19 19.81
N ALA A 272 -12.28 6.70 18.95
CA ALA A 272 -11.62 7.99 19.14
C ALA A 272 -12.64 9.13 19.39
N ASN A 273 -12.36 10.02 20.36
CA ASN A 273 -13.30 11.03 20.87
C ASN A 273 -13.88 12.00 19.81
N GLY A 274 -13.18 12.21 18.69
CA GLY A 274 -13.67 13.10 17.61
C GLY A 274 -14.56 12.40 16.58
N LEU A 275 -14.53 11.07 16.55
CA LEU A 275 -15.19 10.27 15.52
C LEU A 275 -16.71 10.23 15.69
N GLU A 276 -17.20 10.09 16.91
CA GLU A 276 -18.65 10.01 17.19
C GLU A 276 -19.37 11.26 16.69
N SER A 277 -18.85 12.46 17.02
CA SER A 277 -19.42 13.73 16.51
C SER A 277 -19.41 13.85 14.99
N ALA A 278 -18.47 13.19 14.31
CA ALA A 278 -18.42 13.19 12.87
C ALA A 278 -19.39 12.19 12.25
N LEU A 279 -19.63 11.05 12.91
CA LEU A 279 -20.66 10.08 12.52
C LEU A 279 -22.05 10.69 12.63
N ASP A 280 -22.37 11.32 13.76
CA ASP A 280 -23.66 12.01 13.97
C ASP A 280 -23.93 13.10 12.92
N HIS A 281 -22.89 13.68 12.37
CA HIS A 281 -23.02 14.74 11.36
C HIS A 281 -23.26 14.22 9.94
N HIS A 282 -22.58 13.13 9.54
CA HIS A 282 -22.59 12.63 8.16
C HIS A 282 -23.34 11.32 7.96
N LEU A 283 -23.43 10.49 9.01
CA LEU A 283 -24.00 9.14 8.97
C LEU A 283 -25.00 8.99 10.14
N TYR A 284 -25.91 9.96 10.26
CA TYR A 284 -26.90 9.98 11.33
C TYR A 284 -27.76 8.72 11.34
N GLY A 285 -27.87 8.06 12.49
CA GLY A 285 -28.65 6.83 12.66
C GLY A 285 -27.94 5.54 12.18
N VAL A 286 -26.76 5.65 11.60
CA VAL A 286 -25.94 4.46 11.29
C VAL A 286 -25.39 3.86 12.59
N ALA A 287 -25.50 2.54 12.75
CA ALA A 287 -25.00 1.85 13.94
C ALA A 287 -23.48 2.04 14.08
N HIS A 288 -23.02 2.31 15.32
CA HIS A 288 -21.61 2.45 15.63
C HIS A 288 -21.14 1.28 16.51
N GLN A 289 -20.23 0.47 15.99
CA GLN A 289 -19.59 -0.63 16.69
C GLN A 289 -18.23 -0.20 17.26
N ARG A 290 -18.08 -0.32 18.57
CA ARG A 290 -16.74 -0.22 19.20
C ARG A 290 -15.95 -1.51 18.94
N CYS A 291 -14.75 -1.37 18.43
CA CYS A 291 -13.85 -2.51 18.17
C CYS A 291 -13.60 -3.32 19.46
N ILE A 292 -14.03 -4.59 19.48
CA ILE A 292 -13.87 -5.48 20.64
C ILE A 292 -12.39 -5.64 21.00
N PHE A 293 -11.52 -5.80 20.00
CA PHE A 293 -10.08 -5.94 20.24
C PHE A 293 -9.49 -4.71 20.96
N HIS A 294 -9.83 -3.49 20.51
CA HIS A 294 -9.37 -2.27 21.16
C HIS A 294 -9.94 -2.12 22.57
N LYS A 295 -11.15 -2.56 22.81
CA LYS A 295 -11.79 -2.54 24.13
C LYS A 295 -11.07 -3.45 25.11
N ILE A 296 -10.75 -4.69 24.69
CA ILE A 296 -9.95 -5.65 25.48
C ILE A 296 -8.53 -5.14 25.70
N LYS A 297 -7.92 -4.51 24.70
CA LYS A 297 -6.60 -3.89 24.83
C LYS A 297 -6.60 -2.73 25.84
N GLN A 298 -7.61 -1.86 25.79
CA GLN A 298 -7.76 -0.79 26.78
C GLN A 298 -7.91 -1.36 28.22
N LEU A 299 -8.69 -2.42 28.39
CA LEU A 299 -8.75 -3.12 29.69
C LEU A 299 -7.34 -3.54 30.15
N ALA A 300 -6.54 -4.13 29.24
CA ALA A 300 -5.17 -4.57 29.53
C ALA A 300 -4.25 -3.43 29.99
N ASP A 301 -4.47 -2.21 29.47
CA ASP A 301 -3.64 -1.04 29.76
C ASP A 301 -4.06 -0.36 31.09
N HIS A 302 -5.32 -0.55 31.55
CA HIS A 302 -5.82 -0.01 32.81
C HIS A 302 -5.64 -0.96 34.02
N LEU A 303 -5.20 -2.21 33.84
CA LEU A 303 -4.98 -3.15 34.93
C LEU A 303 -3.80 -2.74 35.81
N VAL A 304 -4.05 -2.47 37.08
CA VAL A 304 -3.03 -1.96 38.03
C VAL A 304 -2.45 -3.08 38.92
N PHE A 305 -3.18 -4.17 39.18
CA PHE A 305 -2.79 -5.27 40.06
C PHE A 305 -2.34 -4.82 41.50
N GLY A 306 -3.04 -3.86 42.09
CA GLY A 306 -2.67 -3.14 43.29
C GLY A 306 -2.39 -3.96 44.56
N ALA A 307 -2.76 -5.25 44.58
CA ALA A 307 -2.53 -6.13 45.72
C ALA A 307 -1.25 -6.98 45.63
N LEU A 308 -0.53 -6.95 44.51
CA LEU A 308 0.73 -7.67 44.37
C LEU A 308 1.90 -6.78 44.78
N LYS A 309 2.24 -6.74 46.08
CA LYS A 309 3.47 -6.09 46.57
C LYS A 309 4.67 -6.77 45.93
N VAL A 310 5.57 -5.98 45.36
CA VAL A 310 6.86 -6.44 44.83
C VAL A 310 7.84 -6.47 46.00
N GLU A 311 8.29 -7.66 46.42
CA GLU A 311 9.43 -7.79 47.31
C GLU A 311 10.73 -7.51 46.54
N PRO A 312 11.69 -6.75 47.08
CA PRO A 312 12.82 -6.20 46.33
C PRO A 312 14.00 -7.16 46.09
N ASN A 313 13.86 -8.46 46.21
CA ASN A 313 14.97 -9.41 46.07
C ASN A 313 14.79 -10.39 44.91
N GLY A 314 15.71 -10.34 43.95
CA GLY A 314 16.00 -11.18 42.79
C GLY A 314 14.90 -12.16 42.31
N ASP A 315 14.84 -13.35 42.89
CA ASP A 315 13.87 -14.40 42.51
C ASP A 315 12.41 -14.03 42.83
N ALA A 316 12.18 -13.22 43.85
CA ALA A 316 10.85 -12.71 44.20
C ALA A 316 10.33 -11.71 43.19
N GLU A 317 11.18 -10.90 42.57
CA GLU A 317 10.79 -9.98 41.53
C GLU A 317 10.34 -10.72 40.24
N GLN A 318 11.05 -11.77 39.85
CA GLN A 318 10.66 -12.62 38.71
C GLN A 318 9.35 -13.37 38.99
N ALA A 319 9.17 -13.91 40.19
CA ALA A 319 7.93 -14.58 40.61
C ALA A 319 6.75 -13.61 40.56
N THR A 320 6.92 -12.35 41.02
CA THR A 320 5.91 -11.31 40.99
C THR A 320 5.57 -10.89 39.57
N ARG A 321 6.55 -10.71 38.70
CA ARG A 321 6.33 -10.40 37.25
C ARG A 321 5.56 -11.53 36.56
N LYS A 322 5.90 -12.80 36.86
CA LYS A 322 5.19 -13.96 36.32
C LYS A 322 3.74 -14.01 36.82
N ALA A 323 3.50 -13.77 38.11
CA ALA A 323 2.16 -13.72 38.69
C ALA A 323 1.29 -12.59 38.07
N LYS A 324 1.85 -11.38 37.93
CA LYS A 324 1.18 -10.26 37.22
C LYS A 324 0.80 -10.64 35.81
N ARG A 325 1.73 -11.25 35.06
CA ARG A 325 1.47 -11.69 33.68
C ARG A 325 0.37 -12.76 33.59
N GLN A 326 0.38 -13.72 34.52
CA GLN A 326 -0.66 -14.77 34.57
C GLN A 326 -2.02 -14.17 34.91
N ARG A 327 -2.09 -13.25 35.89
CA ARG A 327 -3.34 -12.57 36.26
C ARG A 327 -3.86 -11.71 35.11
N LYS A 328 -2.99 -10.92 34.44
CA LYS A 328 -3.35 -10.18 33.26
C LYS A 328 -3.93 -11.09 32.18
N LYS A 329 -3.31 -12.24 31.92
CA LYS A 329 -3.81 -13.21 30.95
C LYS A 329 -5.20 -13.75 31.34
N ALA A 330 -5.43 -14.06 32.60
CA ALA A 330 -6.72 -14.56 33.11
C ALA A 330 -7.84 -13.53 32.85
N VAL A 331 -7.63 -12.27 33.28
CA VAL A 331 -8.59 -11.20 33.06
C VAL A 331 -8.94 -11.03 31.58
N LEU A 332 -7.93 -11.06 30.70
CA LEU A 332 -8.15 -10.86 29.25
C LEU A 332 -8.86 -12.05 28.60
N VAL A 333 -8.60 -13.28 29.08
CA VAL A 333 -9.31 -14.48 28.60
C VAL A 333 -10.78 -14.40 29.01
N GLU A 334 -11.08 -14.05 30.26
CA GLU A 334 -12.46 -13.90 30.73
C GLU A 334 -13.18 -12.76 30.02
N ALA A 335 -12.53 -11.60 29.80
CA ALA A 335 -13.10 -10.51 29.03
C ALA A 335 -13.38 -10.90 27.57
N SER A 336 -12.50 -11.70 26.95
CA SER A 336 -12.71 -12.22 25.59
C SER A 336 -13.89 -13.20 25.54
N TRP A 337 -14.02 -14.06 26.56
CA TRP A 337 -15.09 -15.04 26.66
C TRP A 337 -16.51 -14.40 26.71
N ILE A 338 -16.64 -13.16 27.14
CA ILE A 338 -17.90 -12.42 27.07
C ILE A 338 -18.48 -12.46 25.65
N TYR A 339 -17.64 -12.21 24.66
CA TYR A 339 -18.02 -12.09 23.24
C TYR A 339 -18.21 -13.44 22.50
N ASP A 340 -17.94 -14.57 23.18
CA ASP A 340 -18.22 -15.92 22.70
C ASP A 340 -19.63 -16.40 23.12
N GLY A 341 -20.48 -15.49 23.63
CA GLY A 341 -21.87 -15.78 23.97
C GLY A 341 -22.71 -16.08 22.74
N ALA A 342 -23.62 -17.07 22.86
CA ALA A 342 -24.49 -17.48 21.77
C ALA A 342 -25.57 -16.43 21.38
N SER A 343 -25.82 -15.45 22.24
CA SER A 343 -26.79 -14.37 22.04
C SER A 343 -26.34 -13.11 22.75
N GLU A 344 -26.94 -11.99 22.42
CA GLU A 344 -26.72 -10.72 23.12
C GLU A 344 -27.01 -10.84 24.61
N THR A 345 -28.15 -11.48 25.00
CA THR A 345 -28.50 -11.73 26.41
C THR A 345 -27.38 -12.50 27.12
N HIS A 346 -26.89 -13.57 26.51
CA HIS A 346 -25.82 -14.37 27.08
C HIS A 346 -24.49 -13.60 27.20
N MET A 347 -24.18 -12.71 26.24
CA MET A 347 -23.00 -11.85 26.37
C MET A 347 -23.14 -10.83 27.52
N ARG A 348 -24.34 -10.28 27.74
CA ARG A 348 -24.63 -9.40 28.86
C ARG A 348 -24.54 -10.11 30.21
N GLU A 349 -25.06 -11.32 30.31
CA GLU A 349 -24.91 -12.17 31.50
C GLU A 349 -23.44 -12.44 31.82
N ARG A 350 -22.62 -12.78 30.81
CA ARG A 350 -21.19 -12.99 30.97
C ARG A 350 -20.44 -11.72 31.35
N ALA A 351 -20.83 -10.55 30.85
CA ALA A 351 -20.28 -9.26 31.23
C ALA A 351 -20.56 -8.96 32.72
N GLU A 352 -21.75 -9.31 33.21
CA GLU A 352 -22.09 -9.15 34.63
C GLU A 352 -21.29 -10.14 35.52
N VAL A 353 -21.12 -11.39 35.12
CA VAL A 353 -20.24 -12.36 35.80
C VAL A 353 -18.79 -11.83 35.86
N PHE A 354 -18.30 -11.29 34.75
CA PHE A 354 -16.97 -10.65 34.70
C PHE A 354 -16.86 -9.47 35.67
N ARG A 355 -17.88 -8.61 35.68
CA ARG A 355 -17.93 -7.46 36.59
C ARG A 355 -17.86 -7.92 38.06
N GLN A 356 -18.66 -8.91 38.45
CA GLN A 356 -18.67 -9.45 39.81
C GLN A 356 -17.32 -10.07 40.20
N ALA A 357 -16.63 -10.76 39.28
CA ALA A 357 -15.37 -11.39 39.54
C ALA A 357 -14.19 -10.39 39.76
N TRP A 358 -14.25 -9.25 39.04
CA TRP A 358 -13.07 -8.38 38.94
C TRP A 358 -13.25 -6.96 39.46
N ALA A 359 -14.48 -6.44 39.66
CA ALA A 359 -14.72 -5.05 40.04
C ALA A 359 -14.05 -4.67 41.40
N ASP A 360 -14.03 -5.56 42.37
CA ASP A 360 -13.38 -5.30 43.67
C ASP A 360 -11.84 -5.28 43.58
N ARG A 361 -11.28 -5.95 42.55
CA ARG A 361 -9.83 -6.12 42.41
C ARG A 361 -9.22 -5.10 41.43
N GLU A 362 -9.97 -4.69 40.45
CA GLU A 362 -9.58 -3.79 39.37
C GLU A 362 -10.72 -2.83 39.01
N PRO A 363 -11.21 -2.00 39.94
CA PRO A 363 -12.44 -1.23 39.77
C PRO A 363 -12.41 -0.30 38.56
N ASP A 364 -11.33 0.45 38.38
CA ASP A 364 -11.20 1.43 37.29
C ASP A 364 -11.10 0.74 35.93
N ALA A 365 -10.36 -0.36 35.85
CA ALA A 365 -10.20 -1.12 34.62
C ALA A 365 -11.52 -1.76 34.18
N VAL A 366 -12.27 -2.35 35.12
CA VAL A 366 -13.59 -2.95 34.84
C VAL A 366 -14.61 -1.89 34.47
N ALA A 367 -14.68 -0.77 35.22
CA ALA A 367 -15.58 0.33 34.92
C ALA A 367 -15.33 0.89 33.51
N ASN A 368 -14.08 1.18 33.16
CA ASN A 368 -13.69 1.61 31.81
C ASN A 368 -14.03 0.59 30.72
N PHE A 369 -13.85 -0.70 31.02
CA PHE A 369 -14.18 -1.75 30.05
C PHE A 369 -15.67 -1.85 29.78
N LEU A 370 -16.51 -1.63 30.79
CA LEU A 370 -17.96 -1.72 30.66
C LEU A 370 -18.62 -0.42 30.19
N VAL A 371 -17.91 0.71 30.22
CA VAL A 371 -18.38 1.94 29.56
C VAL A 371 -18.58 1.67 28.06
N ASP A 372 -19.71 2.08 27.50
CA ASP A 372 -20.09 1.84 26.10
C ASP A 372 -20.10 0.34 25.68
N PHE A 373 -20.31 -0.57 26.64
CA PHE A 373 -20.39 -2.01 26.33
C PHE A 373 -21.43 -2.32 25.26
N ASP A 374 -22.56 -1.64 25.28
CA ASP A 374 -23.64 -1.78 24.29
C ASP A 374 -23.14 -1.50 22.85
N LYS A 375 -22.26 -0.52 22.70
CA LYS A 375 -21.63 -0.23 21.40
C LYS A 375 -20.70 -1.35 20.92
N THR A 376 -20.24 -2.26 21.80
CA THR A 376 -19.46 -3.45 21.38
C THR A 376 -20.33 -4.58 20.87
N LEU A 377 -21.63 -4.48 21.02
CA LEU A 377 -22.63 -5.46 20.58
C LEU A 377 -23.48 -4.97 19.38
N ALA A 378 -23.24 -3.75 18.89
CA ALA A 378 -24.01 -3.14 17.80
C ALA A 378 -24.04 -4.00 16.52
N TYR A 379 -22.98 -4.76 16.24
CA TYR A 379 -22.90 -5.67 15.09
C TYR A 379 -23.98 -6.77 15.10
N LEU A 380 -24.54 -7.12 16.27
CA LEU A 380 -25.57 -8.15 16.41
C LEU A 380 -26.91 -7.74 15.79
N SER A 381 -27.21 -6.45 15.77
CA SER A 381 -28.43 -5.91 15.16
C SER A 381 -28.37 -5.85 13.63
N ILE A 382 -27.17 -6.08 13.05
CA ILE A 382 -26.97 -5.97 11.60
C ILE A 382 -27.20 -7.33 10.93
N ALA A 383 -28.06 -7.33 9.92
CA ALA A 383 -28.26 -8.52 9.06
C ALA A 383 -27.01 -8.74 8.18
N PHE A 384 -26.09 -9.55 8.65
CA PHE A 384 -24.85 -9.88 7.95
C PHE A 384 -24.61 -11.39 7.94
N PRO A 385 -24.12 -11.98 6.83
CA PRO A 385 -23.95 -13.42 6.70
C PRO A 385 -23.02 -14.01 7.76
N GLU A 386 -23.46 -15.10 8.42
CA GLU A 386 -22.72 -15.75 9.53
C GLU A 386 -21.25 -16.05 9.22
N PRO A 387 -20.85 -16.59 8.06
CA PRO A 387 -19.44 -16.86 7.79
C PRO A 387 -18.52 -15.66 7.85
N PHE A 388 -19.08 -14.43 7.70
CA PHE A 388 -18.33 -13.17 7.65
C PHE A 388 -18.61 -12.24 8.82
N ARG A 389 -19.48 -12.62 9.76
CA ARG A 389 -19.87 -11.81 10.93
C ARG A 389 -18.66 -11.43 11.81
N GLU A 390 -17.66 -12.30 11.89
CA GLU A 390 -16.41 -12.00 12.61
C GLU A 390 -15.63 -10.81 12.04
N LEU A 391 -15.77 -10.51 10.74
CA LEU A 391 -15.07 -9.43 10.07
C LEU A 391 -15.55 -8.04 10.53
N ILE A 392 -16.78 -7.96 11.07
CA ILE A 392 -17.43 -6.69 11.43
C ILE A 392 -17.44 -6.41 12.94
N ARG A 393 -16.85 -7.28 13.76
CA ARG A 393 -16.72 -7.12 15.22
C ARG A 393 -15.52 -6.25 15.62
N THR A 394 -14.52 -6.19 14.75
CA THR A 394 -13.23 -5.57 15.03
C THR A 394 -12.68 -4.82 13.82
N THR A 395 -11.69 -3.95 14.04
CA THR A 395 -10.92 -3.29 12.98
C THR A 395 -9.72 -4.13 12.50
N ASN A 396 -9.65 -5.43 12.82
CA ASN A 396 -8.49 -6.30 12.55
C ASN A 396 -8.07 -6.33 11.07
N LEU A 397 -9.01 -6.28 10.13
CA LEU A 397 -8.69 -6.21 8.69
C LEU A 397 -7.91 -4.95 8.36
N LEU A 398 -8.38 -3.81 8.86
CA LEU A 398 -7.72 -2.53 8.65
C LEU A 398 -6.37 -2.46 9.39
N GLU A 399 -6.27 -3.05 10.59
CA GLU A 399 -5.01 -3.16 11.32
C GLU A 399 -3.98 -4.02 10.58
N ARG A 400 -4.41 -5.11 9.91
CA ARG A 400 -3.52 -5.93 9.06
C ARG A 400 -2.98 -5.10 7.90
N PHE A 401 -3.81 -4.30 7.25
CA PHE A 401 -3.36 -3.36 6.21
C PHE A 401 -2.37 -2.33 6.80
N HIS A 402 -2.68 -1.72 7.93
CA HIS A 402 -1.78 -0.80 8.63
C HIS A 402 -0.45 -1.45 9.03
N LYS A 403 -0.43 -2.76 9.34
CA LYS A 403 0.81 -3.51 9.63
C LYS A 403 1.72 -3.58 8.40
N GLU A 404 1.18 -3.81 7.21
CA GLU A 404 1.95 -3.78 5.96
C GLU A 404 2.51 -2.36 5.69
N MET A 405 1.71 -1.33 5.90
CA MET A 405 2.15 0.06 5.81
C MET A 405 3.28 0.38 6.80
N ARG A 406 3.16 -0.06 8.07
CA ARG A 406 4.21 0.14 9.08
C ARG A 406 5.49 -0.59 8.71
N ARG A 407 5.40 -1.80 8.13
CA ARG A 407 6.57 -2.54 7.62
C ARG A 407 7.28 -1.70 6.57
N LYS A 408 6.56 -1.20 5.59
CA LYS A 408 7.10 -0.36 4.52
C LYS A 408 7.67 0.97 5.04
N GLN A 409 6.99 1.59 6.00
CA GLN A 409 7.48 2.82 6.64
C GLN A 409 8.82 2.62 7.37
N ARG A 410 9.06 1.44 7.95
CA ARG A 410 10.37 1.13 8.57
C ARG A 410 11.48 1.13 7.54
N ASP A 411 11.26 0.53 6.38
CA ASP A 411 12.24 0.45 5.29
C ASP A 411 12.53 1.83 4.70
N ILE A 412 11.49 2.65 4.50
CA ILE A 412 11.60 4.03 3.98
C ILE A 412 12.16 5.00 5.04
N GLY A 413 11.89 4.75 6.33
CA GLY A 413 12.18 5.63 7.45
C GLY A 413 11.25 6.85 7.55
N MET A 414 11.09 7.62 6.47
CA MET A 414 10.27 8.82 6.40
C MET A 414 9.85 9.11 4.95
N PHE A 415 8.57 9.43 4.74
CA PHE A 415 8.09 9.87 3.44
C PHE A 415 8.64 11.26 3.09
N GLN A 416 9.12 11.43 1.86
CA GLN A 416 9.70 12.70 1.39
C GLN A 416 8.66 13.74 0.97
N SER A 417 7.40 13.34 0.85
CA SER A 417 6.23 14.17 0.55
C SER A 417 4.94 13.45 0.92
N GLU A 418 3.87 14.20 1.07
CA GLU A 418 2.52 13.67 1.27
C GLU A 418 2.07 12.82 0.08
N GLN A 419 2.29 13.32 -1.14
CA GLN A 419 2.02 12.55 -2.36
C GLN A 419 2.72 11.19 -2.38
N GLY A 420 3.99 11.10 -1.94
CA GLY A 420 4.71 9.83 -1.85
C GLY A 420 4.09 8.86 -0.84
N CYS A 421 3.58 9.38 0.27
CA CYS A 421 2.81 8.60 1.25
C CYS A 421 1.51 8.07 0.63
N GLU A 422 0.73 8.93 0.00
CA GLU A 422 -0.56 8.58 -0.61
C GLU A 422 -0.41 7.63 -1.80
N THR A 423 0.63 7.80 -2.63
CA THR A 423 0.95 6.88 -3.73
C THR A 423 1.20 5.46 -3.20
N LEU A 424 1.98 5.33 -2.11
CA LEU A 424 2.22 4.03 -1.50
C LEU A 424 0.93 3.44 -0.91
N TRP A 425 0.10 4.28 -0.27
CA TRP A 425 -1.19 3.87 0.26
C TRP A 425 -2.10 3.29 -0.83
N TYR A 426 -2.19 4.01 -1.96
CA TYR A 426 -2.91 3.55 -3.15
C TYR A 426 -2.39 2.19 -3.64
N LEU A 427 -1.09 2.07 -3.90
CA LEU A 427 -0.49 0.85 -4.42
C LEU A 427 -0.73 -0.36 -3.52
N LEU A 428 -0.54 -0.19 -2.19
CA LEU A 428 -0.77 -1.27 -1.23
C LEU A 428 -2.26 -1.61 -1.12
N SER A 429 -3.16 -0.63 -1.18
CA SER A 429 -4.60 -0.90 -1.17
C SER A 429 -5.00 -1.76 -2.37
N ARG A 430 -4.54 -1.41 -3.58
CA ARG A 430 -4.84 -2.19 -4.80
C ARG A 430 -4.25 -3.60 -4.75
N ARG A 431 -3.03 -3.73 -4.24
CA ARG A 431 -2.38 -5.03 -4.04
C ARG A 431 -3.17 -5.93 -3.08
N GLU A 432 -3.60 -5.41 -1.93
CA GLU A 432 -4.36 -6.21 -0.96
C GLU A 432 -5.76 -6.56 -1.49
N THR A 433 -6.43 -5.65 -2.20
CA THR A 433 -7.69 -5.96 -2.92
C THR A 433 -7.49 -7.09 -3.95
N ALA A 434 -6.43 -7.04 -4.75
CA ALA A 434 -6.14 -8.07 -5.75
C ALA A 434 -5.88 -9.44 -5.10
N LYS A 435 -5.11 -9.49 -4.01
CA LYS A 435 -4.89 -10.73 -3.25
C LYS A 435 -6.18 -11.31 -2.70
N GLN A 436 -7.03 -10.48 -2.13
CA GLN A 436 -8.27 -10.89 -1.54
C GLN A 436 -9.22 -11.45 -2.60
N ARG A 437 -9.35 -10.81 -3.76
CA ARG A 437 -10.15 -11.30 -4.90
C ARG A 437 -9.66 -12.67 -5.37
N ALA A 438 -8.35 -12.86 -5.52
CA ALA A 438 -7.76 -14.13 -5.90
C ALA A 438 -8.05 -15.25 -4.87
N MET A 439 -8.01 -14.91 -3.56
CA MET A 439 -8.37 -15.87 -2.49
C MET A 439 -9.85 -16.24 -2.49
N LEU A 440 -10.75 -15.30 -2.77
CA LEU A 440 -12.19 -15.60 -2.86
C LEU A 440 -12.50 -16.49 -4.08
N GLN A 441 -11.89 -16.20 -5.23
CA GLN A 441 -12.04 -17.03 -6.44
C GLN A 441 -11.52 -18.46 -6.27
N SER A 442 -10.50 -18.68 -5.45
CA SER A 442 -9.95 -20.01 -5.18
C SER A 442 -10.81 -20.85 -4.21
N ARG A 443 -11.83 -20.24 -3.58
CA ARG A 443 -12.76 -20.90 -2.65
C ARG A 443 -14.10 -21.27 -3.29
N LEU A 444 -14.36 -20.72 -4.47
CA LEU A 444 -15.50 -21.06 -5.34
C LEU A 444 -15.10 -22.18 -6.29
#